data_99e46786560e0c8b6a0a571376630e68
#
_entry.id   99e46786560e0c8b6a0a571376630e68
#
_cell.length_a   1.000
_cell.length_b   1.000
_cell.length_c   1.000
_cell.angle_alpha   90.00
_cell.angle_beta   90.00
_cell.angle_gamma   90.00
#
_symmetry.space_group_name_H-M   'P 1'
#
loop_
_entity.id
_entity.type
_entity.pdbx_description
1 polymer ?
#
loop_
_entity_poly.entity_id
_entity_poly.type
_entity_poly.pdbx_seq_one_letter_code
_entity_poly.pdbx_strand_id
1 'polypeptide(L)'
;MSDAINAPTSKERIKEQFKKLGDTAFYCNDDDIKCNIRENAFVSVKDLNNIRRECVLQLEKLILNNNHADNFKPFKYEKVKKTKKDILLNAEVTLKSQAYEALEMDFDKVFVPYDIYICDREFFEKSKKAVCVLPQVDNLKNYDLDSVSNVSVSNIGQISHLNGKTMYGQPSLNVFNGIASDEYAKLGLKTVALSYEMNLNKIRTINTNPDCEVVIYGRIPLMNTKNCLHKAFEKRCGCSSDKFMKLKDRKGKVFFVKTNPQNCTNTIYNSEPIYMADKTDDIKNSGVSAVRMLFTTESVKEMHSIFESYQKKMPPTSPFTRGHFYRGV
;
A
#
# COMPACT_ATOMS: atom_id res chain seq x y z
N MET A 1 20.88 24.52 45.75
CA MET A 1 20.72 23.49 46.76
C MET A 1 21.01 24.12 48.11
N SER A 2 20.11 24.02 49.06
CA SER A 2 20.26 24.44 50.46
C SER A 2 20.45 23.24 51.33
N ASP A 3 20.98 23.42 52.52
CA ASP A 3 21.04 22.35 53.53
C ASP A 3 19.62 22.09 54.05
N ALA A 4 19.32 20.80 54.30
CA ALA A 4 18.01 20.39 54.75
C ALA A 4 17.78 20.89 56.20
N ILE A 5 16.67 21.61 56.44
CA ILE A 5 16.28 22.06 57.79
C ILE A 5 15.55 20.90 58.53
N ASN A 6 14.73 20.11 57.83
CA ASN A 6 13.95 19.03 58.44
C ASN A 6 14.30 17.64 57.94
N ALA A 7 14.37 17.43 56.59
CA ALA A 7 14.73 16.16 55.99
C ALA A 7 15.42 16.34 54.62
N PRO A 8 16.53 15.63 54.33
CA PRO A 8 17.17 15.66 53.04
C PRO A 8 16.30 15.02 51.96
N THR A 9 16.49 15.42 50.69
CA THR A 9 15.78 14.85 49.58
C THR A 9 16.39 13.49 49.21
N SER A 10 15.60 12.42 49.26
CA SER A 10 16.07 11.09 48.93
C SER A 10 16.27 10.91 47.42
N LYS A 11 17.17 9.98 47.05
CA LYS A 11 17.44 9.62 45.65
C LYS A 11 16.21 9.04 44.96
N GLU A 12 15.41 8.26 45.69
CA GLU A 12 14.14 7.66 45.20
C GLU A 12 13.15 8.75 44.81
N ARG A 13 12.97 9.77 45.66
CA ARG A 13 12.08 10.90 45.39
C ARG A 13 12.53 11.69 44.14
N ILE A 14 13.83 11.87 43.94
CA ILE A 14 14.37 12.50 42.76
C ILE A 14 14.02 11.68 41.53
N LYS A 15 14.29 10.38 41.52
CA LYS A 15 13.99 9.45 40.44
C LYS A 15 12.51 9.47 40.08
N GLU A 16 11.61 9.43 41.05
CA GLU A 16 10.17 9.52 40.86
C GLU A 16 9.74 10.81 40.14
N GLN A 17 10.34 11.95 40.48
CA GLN A 17 10.02 13.23 39.82
C GLN A 17 10.53 13.28 38.38
N PHE A 18 11.71 12.70 38.08
CA PHE A 18 12.26 12.66 36.74
C PHE A 18 11.53 11.69 35.81
N LYS A 19 10.92 10.63 36.32
CA LYS A 19 10.08 9.69 35.54
C LYS A 19 8.72 10.28 35.11
N LYS A 20 8.30 11.44 35.62
CA LYS A 20 7.03 12.10 35.24
C LYS A 20 7.14 12.78 33.89
N LEU A 21 7.24 11.99 32.81
CA LEU A 21 7.42 12.45 31.43
C LEU A 21 6.15 12.27 30.56
N GLY A 22 4.97 12.03 31.18
CA GLY A 22 3.75 11.59 30.49
C GLY A 22 3.23 12.50 29.37
N ASP A 23 3.56 13.81 29.39
CA ASP A 23 3.16 14.78 28.36
C ASP A 23 4.24 14.94 27.25
N THR A 24 5.24 14.05 27.20
CA THR A 24 6.38 14.12 26.30
C THR A 24 6.50 12.84 25.47
N ALA A 25 7.28 12.88 24.40
CA ALA A 25 7.63 11.70 23.60
C ALA A 25 8.70 10.78 24.24
N PHE A 26 9.14 11.10 25.46
CA PHE A 26 10.23 10.41 26.15
C PHE A 26 9.72 9.57 27.30
N TYR A 27 10.47 8.52 27.60
CA TYR A 27 10.34 7.73 28.81
C TYR A 27 11.72 7.52 29.45
N CYS A 28 11.75 7.22 30.75
CA CYS A 28 12.99 7.05 31.49
C CYS A 28 12.78 5.95 32.56
N ASN A 29 13.69 4.98 32.63
CA ASN A 29 13.71 3.92 33.64
C ASN A 29 14.58 4.33 34.82
N ASP A 30 14.51 3.58 35.92
CA ASP A 30 15.30 3.83 37.13
C ASP A 30 16.81 3.75 36.90
N ASP A 31 17.24 2.87 35.98
CA ASP A 31 18.65 2.68 35.64
C ASP A 31 19.23 3.79 34.77
N ASP A 32 18.36 4.52 34.07
CA ASP A 32 18.75 5.68 33.23
C ASP A 32 19.10 6.91 34.08
N ILE A 33 18.65 6.94 35.37
CA ILE A 33 18.80 8.12 36.23
C ILE A 33 19.96 7.87 37.23
N LYS A 34 21.12 8.50 36.94
CA LYS A 34 22.25 8.53 37.84
C LYS A 34 22.12 9.75 38.75
N CYS A 35 21.81 9.51 40.03
CA CYS A 35 21.66 10.57 41.03
C CYS A 35 22.86 10.66 41.94
N ASN A 36 23.59 11.80 41.90
CA ASN A 36 24.68 12.11 42.81
C ASN A 36 24.34 13.39 43.58
N ILE A 37 23.97 13.26 44.85
CA ILE A 37 23.55 14.32 45.73
C ILE A 37 24.24 14.23 47.07
N ARG A 38 24.55 15.38 47.72
CA ARG A 38 25.14 15.44 49.06
C ARG A 38 24.12 14.88 50.09
N GLU A 39 24.60 14.22 51.13
CA GLU A 39 23.76 13.55 52.11
C GLU A 39 22.72 14.43 52.81
N ASN A 40 23.04 15.72 53.07
CA ASN A 40 22.14 16.68 53.73
C ASN A 40 21.51 17.71 52.76
N ALA A 41 21.48 17.46 51.48
CA ALA A 41 20.92 18.44 50.51
C ALA A 41 19.38 18.36 50.45
N PHE A 42 18.80 19.55 50.37
CA PHE A 42 17.37 19.72 50.06
C PHE A 42 17.18 20.29 48.65
N VAL A 43 16.34 19.65 47.87
CA VAL A 43 15.91 20.11 46.53
C VAL A 43 14.41 20.16 46.49
N SER A 44 13.83 21.31 46.21
CA SER A 44 12.36 21.42 46.13
C SER A 44 11.80 20.62 44.96
N VAL A 45 10.56 20.14 45.08
CA VAL A 45 9.86 19.47 43.98
C VAL A 45 9.69 20.42 42.78
N LYS A 46 9.56 21.72 43.04
CA LYS A 46 9.47 22.77 42.02
C LYS A 46 10.76 22.82 41.18
N ASP A 47 11.93 22.78 41.85
CA ASP A 47 13.23 22.80 41.16
C ASP A 47 13.48 21.55 40.37
N LEU A 48 13.14 20.37 40.92
CA LEU A 48 13.23 19.11 40.21
C LEU A 48 12.37 19.09 38.94
N ASN A 49 11.15 19.63 39.03
CA ASN A 49 10.26 19.72 37.88
C ASN A 49 10.79 20.73 36.83
N ASN A 50 11.37 21.85 37.25
CA ASN A 50 11.96 22.81 36.33
C ASN A 50 13.14 22.20 35.60
N ILE A 51 14.08 21.54 36.31
CA ILE A 51 15.23 20.85 35.71
C ILE A 51 14.76 19.80 34.69
N ARG A 52 13.81 18.97 35.08
CA ARG A 52 13.25 17.95 34.18
C ARG A 52 12.71 18.59 32.89
N ARG A 53 11.89 19.64 32.98
CA ARG A 53 11.30 20.32 31.82
C ARG A 53 12.40 20.93 30.92
N GLU A 54 13.39 21.54 31.54
CA GLU A 54 14.52 22.15 30.81
C GLU A 54 15.36 21.07 30.09
N CYS A 55 15.64 19.95 30.74
CA CYS A 55 16.36 18.83 30.11
C CYS A 55 15.58 18.27 28.90
N VAL A 56 14.25 18.11 29.02
CA VAL A 56 13.42 17.65 27.91
C VAL A 56 13.48 18.65 26.76
N LEU A 57 13.31 19.96 27.03
CA LEU A 57 13.37 20.98 26.00
C LEU A 57 14.73 21.05 25.29
N GLN A 58 15.82 20.85 26.03
CA GLN A 58 17.17 20.80 25.46
C GLN A 58 17.37 19.56 24.60
N LEU A 59 16.87 18.40 25.05
CA LEU A 59 16.94 17.16 24.29
C LEU A 59 16.12 17.26 22.99
N GLU A 60 14.92 17.81 23.04
CA GLU A 60 14.10 18.07 21.84
C GLU A 60 14.82 18.98 20.84
N LYS A 61 15.42 20.08 21.33
CA LYS A 61 16.21 20.98 20.48
C LYS A 61 17.42 20.28 19.85
N LEU A 62 18.13 19.43 20.59
CA LEU A 62 19.26 18.67 20.05
C LEU A 62 18.81 17.68 18.97
N ILE A 63 17.71 16.97 19.20
CA ILE A 63 17.14 16.02 18.21
C ILE A 63 16.71 16.77 16.96
N LEU A 64 16.01 17.89 17.10
CA LEU A 64 15.54 18.69 15.97
C LEU A 64 16.72 19.29 15.19
N ASN A 65 17.72 19.84 15.87
CA ASN A 65 18.89 20.42 15.22
C ASN A 65 19.74 19.38 14.48
N ASN A 66 19.87 18.16 15.02
CA ASN A 66 20.60 17.09 14.35
C ASN A 66 19.89 16.57 13.09
N ASN A 67 18.59 16.82 12.96
CA ASN A 67 17.79 16.44 11.79
C ASN A 67 17.67 17.56 10.73
N HIS A 68 18.26 18.74 10.95
CA HIS A 68 18.39 19.74 9.89
C HIS A 68 19.47 19.34 8.90
N ALA A 69 19.05 19.00 7.70
CA ALA A 69 19.96 18.83 6.57
C ALA A 69 20.51 20.19 6.16
N ASP A 70 21.65 20.61 6.75
CA ASP A 70 22.32 21.88 6.44
C ASP A 70 22.81 21.99 4.99
N ASN A 71 22.71 20.90 4.21
CA ASN A 71 23.14 20.81 2.83
C ASN A 71 22.03 20.27 1.92
N PHE A 72 20.85 20.88 1.93
CA PHE A 72 19.83 20.57 0.95
C PHE A 72 20.33 20.97 -0.46
N LYS A 73 20.76 19.98 -1.23
CA LYS A 73 21.01 20.17 -2.68
C LYS A 73 19.67 20.00 -3.38
N PRO A 74 19.22 20.99 -4.18
CA PRO A 74 17.98 20.84 -4.92
C PRO A 74 18.07 19.61 -5.81
N PHE A 75 17.09 18.73 -5.69
CA PHE A 75 17.01 17.50 -6.48
C PHE A 75 16.77 17.88 -7.95
N LYS A 76 17.69 17.49 -8.83
CA LYS A 76 17.51 17.64 -10.28
C LYS A 76 16.87 16.35 -10.80
N TYR A 77 15.65 16.48 -11.26
CA TYR A 77 14.93 15.38 -11.89
C TYR A 77 15.28 15.33 -13.40
N GLU A 78 15.91 14.24 -13.81
CA GLU A 78 16.21 13.99 -15.23
C GLU A 78 15.10 13.14 -15.84
N LYS A 79 14.42 13.71 -16.85
CA LYS A 79 13.37 12.97 -17.57
C LYS A 79 14.01 11.93 -18.49
N VAL A 80 13.60 10.68 -18.35
CA VAL A 80 14.02 9.59 -19.25
C VAL A 80 13.21 9.68 -20.54
N LYS A 81 13.87 9.70 -21.70
CA LYS A 81 13.19 9.61 -23.01
C LYS A 81 12.70 8.18 -23.20
N LYS A 82 11.38 7.95 -23.13
CA LYS A 82 10.77 6.66 -23.45
C LYS A 82 10.69 6.49 -24.97
N THR A 83 11.18 5.35 -25.47
CA THR A 83 10.85 4.89 -26.82
C THR A 83 9.43 4.37 -26.85
N LYS A 84 8.66 4.69 -27.89
CA LYS A 84 7.33 4.08 -28.09
C LYS A 84 7.50 2.57 -28.19
N LYS A 85 6.91 1.84 -27.25
CA LYS A 85 6.78 0.37 -27.26
C LYS A 85 5.31 0.04 -27.45
N ASP A 86 5.02 -1.16 -27.91
CA ASP A 86 3.66 -1.69 -27.85
C ASP A 86 3.22 -1.77 -26.38
N ILE A 87 1.99 -1.37 -26.14
CA ILE A 87 1.42 -1.36 -24.78
C ILE A 87 1.00 -2.79 -24.43
N LEU A 88 1.57 -3.31 -23.34
CA LEU A 88 1.22 -4.62 -22.82
C LEU A 88 -0.20 -4.58 -22.22
N LEU A 89 -0.97 -5.63 -22.46
CA LEU A 89 -2.30 -5.81 -21.90
C LEU A 89 -2.27 -6.89 -20.81
N ASN A 90 -2.49 -6.49 -19.58
CA ASN A 90 -2.46 -7.38 -18.43
C ASN A 90 -3.87 -7.60 -17.86
N ALA A 91 -4.07 -8.76 -17.22
CA ALA A 91 -5.24 -9.04 -16.40
C ALA A 91 -4.86 -9.10 -14.92
N GLU A 92 -5.75 -8.67 -14.05
CA GLU A 92 -5.75 -8.99 -12.62
C GLU A 92 -7.09 -9.62 -12.28
N VAL A 93 -7.07 -10.69 -11.50
CA VAL A 93 -8.24 -11.52 -11.21
C VAL A 93 -8.45 -11.65 -9.71
N THR A 94 -9.67 -11.97 -9.30
CA THR A 94 -10.01 -12.20 -7.90
C THR A 94 -10.57 -13.59 -7.63
N LEU A 95 -10.98 -14.32 -8.65
CA LEU A 95 -11.57 -15.65 -8.54
C LEU A 95 -10.69 -16.69 -9.22
N LYS A 96 -10.75 -17.94 -8.69
CA LYS A 96 -9.97 -19.06 -9.22
C LYS A 96 -10.32 -19.35 -10.70
N SER A 97 -11.60 -19.37 -11.05
CA SER A 97 -12.05 -19.58 -12.43
C SER A 97 -11.53 -18.52 -13.40
N GLN A 98 -11.49 -17.27 -12.96
CA GLN A 98 -10.92 -16.16 -13.74
C GLN A 98 -9.42 -16.33 -13.98
N ALA A 99 -8.67 -16.87 -12.98
CA ALA A 99 -7.23 -17.03 -13.08
C ALA A 99 -6.83 -18.03 -14.17
N TYR A 100 -7.49 -19.19 -14.24
CA TYR A 100 -7.23 -20.17 -15.28
C TYR A 100 -7.60 -19.63 -16.66
N GLU A 101 -8.77 -19.03 -16.79
CA GLU A 101 -9.24 -18.50 -18.06
C GLU A 101 -8.35 -17.37 -18.59
N ALA A 102 -7.94 -16.45 -17.71
CA ALA A 102 -7.10 -15.33 -18.12
C ALA A 102 -5.72 -15.79 -18.67
N LEU A 103 -5.19 -16.93 -18.23
CA LEU A 103 -3.94 -17.47 -18.75
C LEU A 103 -4.07 -18.01 -20.17
N GLU A 104 -5.26 -18.49 -20.55
CA GLU A 104 -5.58 -18.95 -21.92
C GLU A 104 -5.93 -17.78 -22.86
N MET A 105 -6.36 -16.64 -22.31
CA MET A 105 -6.65 -15.43 -23.06
C MET A 105 -5.36 -14.72 -23.50
N ASP A 106 -5.49 -13.78 -24.46
CA ASP A 106 -4.36 -13.01 -25.01
C ASP A 106 -3.97 -11.83 -24.11
N PHE A 107 -3.61 -12.14 -22.85
CA PHE A 107 -2.99 -11.22 -21.91
C PHE A 107 -1.47 -11.47 -21.84
N ASP A 108 -0.69 -10.39 -21.67
CA ASP A 108 0.77 -10.49 -21.50
C ASP A 108 1.15 -10.98 -20.10
N LYS A 109 0.44 -10.52 -19.07
CA LYS A 109 0.58 -10.95 -17.68
C LYS A 109 -0.78 -11.12 -17.01
N VAL A 110 -0.85 -12.08 -16.10
CA VAL A 110 -2.04 -12.37 -15.29
C VAL A 110 -1.66 -12.30 -13.81
N PHE A 111 -2.20 -11.31 -13.12
CA PHE A 111 -1.97 -11.05 -11.70
C PHE A 111 -2.97 -11.86 -10.88
N VAL A 112 -2.47 -12.86 -10.16
CA VAL A 112 -3.25 -13.87 -9.43
C VAL A 112 -3.02 -13.68 -7.93
N PRO A 113 -4.08 -13.51 -7.10
CA PRO A 113 -3.94 -13.42 -5.64
C PRO A 113 -3.17 -14.60 -5.05
N TYR A 114 -2.36 -14.33 -4.04
CA TYR A 114 -1.49 -15.32 -3.39
C TYR A 114 -2.24 -16.60 -2.98
N ASP A 115 -3.41 -16.47 -2.37
CA ASP A 115 -4.22 -17.60 -1.91
C ASP A 115 -4.65 -18.51 -3.05
N ILE A 116 -5.00 -17.95 -4.21
CA ILE A 116 -5.33 -18.71 -5.42
C ILE A 116 -4.07 -19.32 -6.03
N TYR A 117 -3.00 -18.55 -6.12
CA TYR A 117 -1.72 -18.95 -6.71
C TYR A 117 -1.12 -20.16 -5.99
N ILE A 118 -1.11 -20.12 -4.66
CA ILE A 118 -0.53 -21.21 -3.84
C ILE A 118 -1.37 -22.49 -3.86
N CYS A 119 -2.69 -22.37 -4.07
CA CYS A 119 -3.56 -23.56 -4.19
C CYS A 119 -3.20 -24.46 -5.39
N ASP A 120 -2.58 -23.90 -6.44
CA ASP A 120 -2.14 -24.64 -7.62
C ASP A 120 -0.82 -24.08 -8.14
N ARG A 121 0.15 -24.01 -7.23
CA ARG A 121 1.46 -23.40 -7.45
C ARG A 121 2.15 -23.94 -8.71
N GLU A 122 2.18 -25.25 -8.85
CA GLU A 122 2.89 -25.90 -9.97
C GLU A 122 2.32 -25.49 -11.34
N PHE A 123 1.01 -25.33 -11.43
CA PHE A 123 0.36 -24.84 -12.64
C PHE A 123 0.75 -23.40 -12.95
N PHE A 124 0.68 -22.50 -11.95
CA PHE A 124 0.98 -21.09 -12.16
C PHE A 124 2.47 -20.85 -12.42
N GLU A 125 3.38 -21.58 -11.76
CA GLU A 125 4.83 -21.46 -11.99
C GLU A 125 5.25 -21.88 -13.41
N LYS A 126 4.57 -22.85 -14.03
CA LYS A 126 4.82 -23.23 -15.42
C LYS A 126 4.44 -22.12 -16.40
N SER A 127 3.57 -21.22 -16.02
CA SER A 127 3.14 -20.11 -16.87
C SER A 127 4.07 -18.90 -16.74
N LYS A 128 4.70 -18.50 -17.85
CA LYS A 128 5.49 -17.24 -17.90
C LYS A 128 4.64 -15.98 -17.76
N LYS A 129 3.31 -16.09 -17.87
CA LYS A 129 2.37 -14.98 -17.76
C LYS A 129 1.97 -14.73 -16.30
N ALA A 130 1.95 -15.74 -15.44
CA ALA A 130 1.44 -15.64 -14.08
C ALA A 130 2.34 -14.78 -13.18
N VAL A 131 1.71 -13.93 -12.38
CA VAL A 131 2.34 -13.07 -11.37
C VAL A 131 1.58 -13.22 -10.06
N CYS A 132 2.24 -13.66 -9.01
CA CYS A 132 1.67 -13.82 -7.68
C CYS A 132 1.47 -12.47 -7.00
N VAL A 133 0.24 -12.12 -6.64
CA VAL A 133 -0.09 -10.84 -5.98
C VAL A 133 -0.10 -11.01 -4.47
N LEU A 134 0.77 -10.31 -3.77
CA LEU A 134 0.76 -10.26 -2.31
C LEU A 134 -0.34 -9.33 -1.80
N PRO A 135 -1.04 -9.68 -0.71
CA PRO A 135 -2.08 -8.84 -0.15
C PRO A 135 -1.51 -7.53 0.42
N GLN A 136 -2.31 -6.46 0.35
CA GLN A 136 -1.89 -5.14 0.82
C GLN A 136 -1.66 -5.09 2.33
N VAL A 137 -2.50 -5.78 3.10
CA VAL A 137 -2.38 -5.90 4.56
C VAL A 137 -1.98 -7.32 4.88
N ASP A 138 -0.75 -7.53 5.27
CA ASP A 138 -0.19 -8.85 5.51
C ASP A 138 0.77 -8.91 6.70
N ASN A 139 1.17 -10.15 7.02
CA ASN A 139 2.31 -10.44 7.85
C ASN A 139 3.20 -11.44 7.09
N LEU A 140 4.23 -10.95 6.42
CA LEU A 140 5.08 -11.71 5.50
C LEU A 140 5.67 -13.01 6.07
N LYS A 141 5.71 -13.17 7.38
CA LYS A 141 6.19 -14.42 8.03
C LYS A 141 5.38 -15.66 7.65
N ASN A 142 4.18 -15.47 7.10
CA ASN A 142 3.24 -16.56 6.77
C ASN A 142 3.19 -16.89 5.27
N TYR A 143 4.03 -16.28 4.42
CA TYR A 143 4.02 -16.52 2.97
C TYR A 143 5.22 -17.38 2.55
N ASP A 144 4.92 -18.52 1.95
CA ASP A 144 5.92 -19.35 1.28
C ASP A 144 6.08 -18.86 -0.17
N LEU A 145 7.18 -18.17 -0.42
CA LEU A 145 7.51 -17.59 -1.71
C LEU A 145 8.75 -18.20 -2.38
N ASP A 146 9.33 -19.25 -1.82
CA ASP A 146 10.63 -19.77 -2.25
C ASP A 146 10.67 -20.12 -3.74
N SER A 147 9.63 -20.75 -4.28
CA SER A 147 9.54 -21.11 -5.69
C SER A 147 8.92 -20.03 -6.59
N VAL A 148 8.35 -18.97 -6.02
CA VAL A 148 7.63 -17.94 -6.79
C VAL A 148 8.59 -16.99 -7.48
N SER A 149 8.62 -16.98 -8.82
CA SER A 149 9.55 -16.15 -9.62
C SER A 149 9.07 -14.73 -9.85
N ASN A 150 7.77 -14.56 -10.14
CA ASN A 150 7.15 -13.27 -10.45
C ASN A 150 6.20 -12.85 -9.34
N VAL A 151 6.46 -11.73 -8.68
CA VAL A 151 5.68 -11.27 -7.52
C VAL A 151 5.21 -9.84 -7.71
N SER A 152 3.95 -9.58 -7.41
CA SER A 152 3.42 -8.22 -7.35
C SER A 152 3.28 -7.76 -5.90
N VAL A 153 3.94 -6.64 -5.59
CA VAL A 153 4.01 -6.06 -4.24
C VAL A 153 2.93 -5.02 -4.04
N SER A 154 2.28 -5.07 -2.89
CA SER A 154 1.15 -4.21 -2.53
C SER A 154 1.48 -3.21 -1.43
N ASN A 155 2.62 -3.36 -0.75
CA ASN A 155 3.19 -2.40 0.20
C ASN A 155 4.72 -2.43 0.17
N ILE A 156 5.37 -1.33 0.58
CA ILE A 156 6.83 -1.17 0.50
C ILE A 156 7.59 -2.17 1.39
N GLY A 157 7.02 -2.59 2.51
CA GLY A 157 7.65 -3.55 3.43
C GLY A 157 7.88 -4.93 2.81
N GLN A 158 7.15 -5.29 1.75
CA GLN A 158 7.30 -6.56 1.04
C GLN A 158 8.59 -6.63 0.24
N ILE A 159 9.09 -5.51 -0.26
CA ILE A 159 10.20 -5.45 -1.24
C ILE A 159 11.48 -6.07 -0.68
N SER A 160 11.83 -5.77 0.56
CA SER A 160 13.07 -6.25 1.19
C SER A 160 13.16 -7.78 1.35
N HIS A 161 12.02 -8.47 1.28
CA HIS A 161 11.92 -9.93 1.43
C HIS A 161 11.90 -10.69 0.10
N LEU A 162 12.00 -9.98 -1.05
CA LEU A 162 11.80 -10.55 -2.38
C LEU A 162 13.08 -10.54 -3.24
N ASN A 163 14.23 -10.66 -2.61
CA ASN A 163 15.52 -10.69 -3.31
C ASN A 163 15.55 -11.81 -4.37
N GLY A 164 16.05 -11.48 -5.57
CA GLY A 164 16.17 -12.41 -6.68
C GLY A 164 14.86 -12.67 -7.45
N LYS A 165 13.75 -12.03 -7.09
CA LYS A 165 12.46 -12.18 -7.77
C LYS A 165 12.19 -11.01 -8.72
N THR A 166 11.40 -11.25 -9.76
CA THR A 166 10.89 -10.19 -10.63
C THR A 166 9.71 -9.52 -9.95
N MET A 167 9.85 -8.23 -9.61
CA MET A 167 8.85 -7.49 -8.84
C MET A 167 8.03 -6.54 -9.71
N TYR A 168 6.72 -6.52 -9.46
CA TYR A 168 5.73 -5.64 -10.08
C TYR A 168 5.01 -4.85 -8.98
N GLY A 169 4.81 -3.54 -9.15
CA GLY A 169 4.13 -2.73 -8.14
C GLY A 169 2.62 -2.68 -8.36
N GLN A 170 1.84 -2.87 -7.29
CA GLN A 170 0.39 -2.68 -7.27
C GLN A 170 0.00 -1.20 -7.16
N PRO A 171 -1.22 -0.79 -7.59
CA PRO A 171 -1.71 0.57 -7.41
C PRO A 171 -1.73 1.05 -5.96
N SER A 172 -1.77 0.11 -5.00
CA SER A 172 -1.71 0.40 -3.56
C SER A 172 -0.37 0.98 -3.07
N LEU A 173 0.71 0.89 -3.89
CA LEU A 173 1.96 1.63 -3.64
C LEU A 173 1.79 3.14 -3.83
N ASN A 174 0.66 3.58 -4.35
CA ASN A 174 0.26 4.96 -4.54
C ASN A 174 1.30 5.82 -5.28
N VAL A 175 1.83 5.31 -6.38
CA VAL A 175 2.77 6.04 -7.22
C VAL A 175 2.05 7.17 -7.94
N PHE A 176 2.34 8.41 -7.53
CA PHE A 176 1.62 9.62 -7.98
C PHE A 176 2.51 10.63 -8.73
N ASN A 177 3.81 10.38 -8.82
CA ASN A 177 4.77 11.22 -9.53
C ASN A 177 6.00 10.41 -9.99
N GLY A 178 6.81 11.02 -10.85
CA GLY A 178 7.98 10.37 -11.41
C GLY A 178 9.06 10.06 -10.39
N ILE A 179 9.23 10.88 -9.35
CA ILE A 179 10.24 10.65 -8.31
C ILE A 179 9.92 9.37 -7.54
N ALA A 180 8.66 9.21 -7.11
CA ALA A 180 8.23 7.99 -6.45
C ALA A 180 8.42 6.75 -7.34
N SER A 181 8.12 6.88 -8.65
CA SER A 181 8.33 5.80 -9.62
C SER A 181 9.81 5.40 -9.73
N ASP A 182 10.73 6.38 -9.82
CA ASP A 182 12.16 6.13 -9.90
C ASP A 182 12.73 5.50 -8.61
N GLU A 183 12.21 5.88 -7.43
CA GLU A 183 12.60 5.23 -6.19
C GLU A 183 12.19 3.76 -6.17
N TYR A 184 10.99 3.41 -6.65
CA TYR A 184 10.61 2.01 -6.78
C TYR A 184 11.46 1.24 -7.80
N ALA A 185 11.92 1.90 -8.89
CA ALA A 185 12.88 1.28 -9.80
C ALA A 185 14.22 0.96 -9.10
N LYS A 186 14.75 1.88 -8.29
CA LYS A 186 15.96 1.65 -7.48
C LYS A 186 15.79 0.50 -6.49
N LEU A 187 14.58 0.30 -5.98
CA LEU A 187 14.22 -0.84 -5.13
C LEU A 187 14.02 -2.14 -5.93
N GLY A 188 14.21 -2.13 -7.25
CA GLY A 188 14.20 -3.32 -8.09
C GLY A 188 12.85 -3.66 -8.74
N LEU A 189 11.85 -2.78 -8.69
CA LEU A 189 10.58 -3.02 -9.37
C LEU A 189 10.75 -2.84 -10.88
N LYS A 190 10.29 -3.84 -11.65
CA LYS A 190 10.30 -3.83 -13.11
C LYS A 190 9.22 -2.92 -13.70
N THR A 191 8.04 -2.92 -13.10
CA THR A 191 6.88 -2.13 -13.51
C THR A 191 6.16 -1.64 -12.25
N VAL A 192 5.60 -0.44 -12.30
CA VAL A 192 4.73 0.08 -11.23
C VAL A 192 3.36 0.45 -11.79
N ALA A 193 2.30 -0.02 -11.15
CA ALA A 193 0.97 0.48 -11.42
C ALA A 193 0.79 1.84 -10.75
N LEU A 194 0.34 2.82 -11.54
CA LEU A 194 0.12 4.19 -11.08
C LEU A 194 -1.14 4.27 -10.21
N SER A 195 -1.17 5.27 -9.32
CA SER A 195 -2.32 5.51 -8.45
C SER A 195 -3.61 5.68 -9.25
N TYR A 196 -4.71 5.11 -8.75
CA TYR A 196 -6.05 5.30 -9.30
C TYR A 196 -6.51 6.78 -9.34
N GLU A 197 -5.87 7.64 -8.55
CA GLU A 197 -6.21 9.06 -8.43
C GLU A 197 -5.51 9.94 -9.50
N MET A 198 -4.66 9.36 -10.34
CA MET A 198 -3.98 10.11 -11.39
C MET A 198 -4.89 10.37 -12.59
N ASN A 199 -4.86 11.61 -13.07
CA ASN A 199 -5.47 11.95 -14.34
C ASN A 199 -4.48 11.82 -15.52
N LEU A 200 -5.01 11.76 -16.74
CA LEU A 200 -4.21 11.59 -17.97
C LEU A 200 -3.12 12.65 -18.12
N ASN A 201 -3.38 13.90 -17.73
CA ASN A 201 -2.37 14.96 -17.84
C ASN A 201 -1.18 14.71 -16.92
N LYS A 202 -1.41 14.27 -15.68
CA LYS A 202 -0.34 13.87 -14.77
C LYS A 202 0.40 12.63 -15.27
N ILE A 203 -0.32 11.62 -15.77
CA ILE A 203 0.29 10.39 -16.32
C ILE A 203 1.25 10.74 -17.47
N ARG A 204 0.87 11.63 -18.38
CA ARG A 204 1.74 12.12 -19.47
C ARG A 204 3.02 12.77 -18.99
N THR A 205 3.05 13.30 -17.79
CA THR A 205 4.26 13.93 -17.22
C THR A 205 5.21 12.92 -16.58
N ILE A 206 4.76 11.68 -16.34
CA ILE A 206 5.61 10.62 -15.78
C ILE A 206 6.50 10.06 -16.89
N ASN A 207 7.76 10.34 -16.79
CA ASN A 207 8.76 9.92 -17.75
C ASN A 207 9.97 9.33 -17.01
N THR A 208 9.81 8.10 -16.55
CA THR A 208 10.70 7.45 -15.58
C THR A 208 11.02 6.00 -15.95
N ASN A 209 12.03 5.43 -15.34
CA ASN A 209 12.19 4.01 -15.13
C ASN A 209 11.60 3.72 -13.72
N PRO A 210 10.77 2.73 -13.50
CA PRO A 210 10.42 1.58 -14.31
C PRO A 210 9.30 1.87 -15.34
N ASP A 211 8.91 0.84 -16.08
CA ASP A 211 7.72 0.88 -16.92
C ASP A 211 6.47 1.14 -16.04
N CYS A 212 5.57 2.00 -16.52
CA CYS A 212 4.36 2.38 -15.80
C CYS A 212 3.12 1.69 -16.39
N GLU A 213 2.21 1.30 -15.51
CA GLU A 213 0.96 0.65 -15.84
C GLU A 213 -0.23 1.43 -15.28
N VAL A 214 -1.38 1.40 -15.94
CA VAL A 214 -2.65 1.95 -15.44
C VAL A 214 -3.77 0.93 -15.54
N VAL A 215 -4.69 0.96 -14.57
CA VAL A 215 -5.89 0.13 -14.60
C VAL A 215 -6.96 0.80 -15.43
N ILE A 216 -7.37 0.14 -16.53
CA ILE A 216 -8.32 0.69 -17.52
C ILE A 216 -9.71 0.08 -17.42
N TYR A 217 -9.85 -1.05 -16.74
CA TYR A 217 -11.11 -1.73 -16.47
C TYR A 217 -11.14 -2.26 -15.05
N GLY A 218 -12.32 -2.23 -14.43
CA GLY A 218 -12.65 -2.98 -13.24
C GLY A 218 -13.08 -2.13 -12.05
N ARG A 219 -13.55 -2.81 -11.01
CA ARG A 219 -13.97 -2.19 -9.75
C ARG A 219 -12.77 -1.98 -8.87
N ILE A 220 -12.35 -0.72 -8.72
CA ILE A 220 -11.20 -0.40 -7.88
C ILE A 220 -11.47 -0.71 -6.40
N PRO A 221 -10.46 -1.19 -5.64
CA PRO A 221 -10.56 -1.32 -4.20
C PRO A 221 -10.63 0.07 -3.55
N LEU A 222 -11.63 0.27 -2.69
CA LEU A 222 -11.85 1.52 -1.97
C LEU A 222 -11.33 1.45 -0.54
N MET A 223 -11.42 0.28 0.09
CA MET A 223 -11.06 0.11 1.49
C MET A 223 -10.63 -1.33 1.77
N ASN A 224 -9.61 -1.48 2.61
CA ASN A 224 -9.27 -2.73 3.28
C ASN A 224 -9.58 -2.60 4.77
N THR A 225 -10.23 -3.61 5.36
CA THR A 225 -10.57 -3.62 6.79
C THR A 225 -10.35 -5.00 7.40
N LYS A 226 -9.90 -5.02 8.67
CA LYS A 226 -9.83 -6.24 9.49
C LYS A 226 -11.12 -6.50 10.26
N ASN A 227 -12.09 -5.59 10.24
CA ASN A 227 -13.41 -5.83 10.81
C ASN A 227 -14.10 -6.94 10.02
N CYS A 228 -14.37 -8.07 10.68
CA CYS A 228 -15.01 -9.19 10.03
C CYS A 228 -16.50 -8.91 9.79
N LEU A 229 -16.88 -8.68 8.54
CA LEU A 229 -18.27 -8.39 8.17
C LEU A 229 -19.17 -9.61 8.41
N HIS A 230 -18.70 -10.84 8.20
CA HIS A 230 -19.48 -12.04 8.55
C HIS A 230 -19.80 -12.10 10.04
N LYS A 231 -18.82 -11.86 10.94
CA LYS A 231 -19.08 -11.82 12.38
C LYS A 231 -20.02 -10.68 12.78
N ALA A 232 -19.93 -9.54 12.11
CA ALA A 232 -20.79 -8.38 12.40
C ALA A 232 -22.25 -8.67 12.04
N PHE A 233 -22.53 -9.33 10.92
CA PHE A 233 -23.90 -9.57 10.42
C PHE A 233 -24.44 -10.96 10.79
N GLU A 234 -23.61 -12.01 10.65
CA GLU A 234 -24.03 -13.41 10.82
C GLU A 234 -23.62 -13.99 12.18
N LYS A 235 -22.86 -13.22 12.99
CA LYS A 235 -22.33 -13.61 14.31
C LYS A 235 -21.44 -14.86 14.30
N ARG A 236 -21.05 -15.34 13.11
CA ARG A 236 -20.16 -16.49 12.90
C ARG A 236 -19.18 -16.22 11.76
N CYS A 237 -18.12 -17.00 11.68
CA CYS A 237 -17.21 -16.95 10.55
C CYS A 237 -17.84 -17.70 9.37
N GLY A 238 -18.01 -17.02 8.23
CA GLY A 238 -18.56 -17.56 6.99
C GLY A 238 -17.69 -17.18 5.78
N CYS A 239 -16.40 -16.88 6.03
CA CYS A 239 -15.49 -16.41 5.00
C CYS A 239 -15.25 -17.48 3.92
N SER A 240 -15.28 -17.05 2.65
CA SER A 240 -14.95 -17.87 1.49
C SER A 240 -14.18 -17.02 0.49
N SER A 241 -13.11 -17.56 -0.07
CA SER A 241 -12.34 -16.91 -1.12
C SER A 241 -13.06 -16.83 -2.47
N ASP A 242 -14.13 -17.59 -2.65
CA ASP A 242 -14.83 -17.68 -3.95
C ASP A 242 -16.15 -16.89 -4.00
N LYS A 243 -16.48 -16.19 -2.91
CA LYS A 243 -17.75 -15.45 -2.82
C LYS A 243 -17.53 -13.99 -2.47
N PHE A 244 -18.41 -13.14 -3.01
CA PHE A 244 -18.50 -11.74 -2.64
C PHE A 244 -19.71 -11.51 -1.74
N MET A 245 -19.51 -10.76 -0.66
CA MET A 245 -20.60 -10.12 0.06
C MET A 245 -21.04 -8.84 -0.65
N LYS A 246 -22.25 -8.37 -0.38
CA LYS A 246 -22.80 -7.14 -0.93
C LYS A 246 -23.13 -6.18 0.20
N LEU A 247 -22.57 -4.98 0.14
CA LEU A 247 -22.95 -3.85 1.01
C LEU A 247 -23.79 -2.87 0.20
N LYS A 248 -24.94 -2.49 0.73
CA LYS A 248 -25.82 -1.50 0.10
C LYS A 248 -25.75 -0.20 0.89
N ASP A 249 -25.46 0.91 0.24
CA ASP A 249 -25.47 2.22 0.88
C ASP A 249 -26.88 2.82 1.00
N ARG A 250 -26.99 3.98 1.63
CA ARG A 250 -28.27 4.70 1.82
C ARG A 250 -28.91 5.16 0.49
N LYS A 251 -28.13 5.26 -0.58
CA LYS A 251 -28.58 5.63 -1.94
C LYS A 251 -28.91 4.43 -2.80
N GLY A 252 -28.83 3.20 -2.25
CA GLY A 252 -29.12 1.97 -2.96
C GLY A 252 -27.97 1.43 -3.81
N LYS A 253 -26.79 2.06 -3.81
CA LYS A 253 -25.59 1.55 -4.50
C LYS A 253 -25.06 0.30 -3.81
N VAL A 254 -24.66 -0.70 -4.61
CA VAL A 254 -24.15 -1.98 -4.13
C VAL A 254 -22.65 -2.03 -4.32
N PHE A 255 -21.92 -2.21 -3.22
CA PHE A 255 -20.47 -2.40 -3.17
C PHE A 255 -20.19 -3.88 -2.92
N PHE A 256 -19.23 -4.43 -3.64
CA PHE A 256 -18.83 -5.82 -3.50
C PHE A 256 -17.67 -5.95 -2.53
N VAL A 257 -17.75 -6.95 -1.65
CA VAL A 257 -16.72 -7.19 -0.64
C VAL A 257 -16.12 -8.55 -0.83
N LYS A 258 -14.83 -8.59 -1.06
CA LYS A 258 -14.03 -9.82 -1.10
C LYS A 258 -13.39 -10.05 0.26
N THR A 259 -13.61 -11.23 0.80
CA THR A 259 -12.98 -11.66 2.06
C THR A 259 -11.72 -12.46 1.75
N ASN A 260 -10.64 -12.19 2.46
CA ASN A 260 -9.47 -13.06 2.49
C ASN A 260 -9.49 -13.83 3.83
N PRO A 261 -9.76 -15.16 3.81
CA PRO A 261 -9.83 -15.96 5.04
C PRO A 261 -8.48 -16.18 5.72
N GLN A 262 -7.35 -16.12 4.99
CA GLN A 262 -6.02 -16.40 5.52
C GLN A 262 -5.54 -15.32 6.50
N ASN A 263 -5.84 -14.05 6.20
CA ASN A 263 -5.42 -12.92 7.02
C ASN A 263 -6.59 -12.13 7.66
N CYS A 264 -7.82 -12.65 7.54
CA CYS A 264 -9.05 -12.03 8.07
C CYS A 264 -9.21 -10.57 7.61
N THR A 265 -8.94 -10.27 6.34
CA THR A 265 -9.16 -8.96 5.74
C THR A 265 -10.32 -8.98 4.76
N ASN A 266 -10.99 -7.84 4.63
CA ASN A 266 -12.04 -7.62 3.65
C ASN A 266 -11.65 -6.45 2.76
N THR A 267 -11.75 -6.63 1.45
CA THR A 267 -11.57 -5.56 0.46
C THR A 267 -12.92 -5.15 -0.07
N ILE A 268 -13.26 -3.89 0.08
CA ILE A 268 -14.50 -3.30 -0.45
C ILE A 268 -14.19 -2.67 -1.79
N TYR A 269 -14.89 -3.12 -2.82
CA TYR A 269 -14.72 -2.64 -4.19
C TYR A 269 -15.81 -1.62 -4.56
N ASN A 270 -15.49 -0.74 -5.51
CA ASN A 270 -16.43 0.26 -6.02
C ASN A 270 -17.68 -0.41 -6.61
N SER A 271 -18.81 0.28 -6.51
CA SER A 271 -20.10 -0.16 -7.07
C SER A 271 -20.10 -0.23 -8.60
N GLU A 272 -19.32 0.64 -9.26
CA GLU A 272 -19.20 0.72 -10.71
C GLU A 272 -17.77 0.47 -11.17
N PRO A 273 -17.53 -0.28 -12.25
CA PRO A 273 -16.20 -0.48 -12.79
C PRO A 273 -15.70 0.79 -13.51
N ILE A 274 -14.38 0.98 -13.48
CA ILE A 274 -13.72 1.83 -14.48
C ILE A 274 -13.94 1.19 -15.85
N TYR A 275 -14.18 2.00 -16.87
CA TYR A 275 -14.31 1.55 -18.24
C TYR A 275 -13.67 2.56 -19.20
N MET A 276 -12.67 2.13 -19.99
CA MET A 276 -11.89 2.97 -20.89
C MET A 276 -11.76 2.37 -22.31
N ALA A 277 -12.60 1.39 -22.69
CA ALA A 277 -12.49 0.72 -24.00
C ALA A 277 -12.64 1.69 -25.18
N ASP A 278 -13.60 2.59 -25.12
CA ASP A 278 -13.83 3.64 -26.12
C ASP A 278 -12.82 4.80 -26.07
N LYS A 279 -11.87 4.77 -25.10
CA LYS A 279 -10.86 5.80 -24.85
C LYS A 279 -9.42 5.25 -24.89
N THR A 280 -9.22 4.13 -25.55
CA THR A 280 -7.90 3.49 -25.64
C THR A 280 -6.83 4.37 -26.29
N ASP A 281 -7.22 5.27 -27.20
CA ASP A 281 -6.29 6.20 -27.84
C ASP A 281 -5.77 7.25 -26.84
N ASP A 282 -6.61 7.73 -25.91
CA ASP A 282 -6.17 8.62 -24.83
C ASP A 282 -5.13 7.93 -23.93
N ILE A 283 -5.35 6.64 -23.63
CA ILE A 283 -4.40 5.81 -22.85
C ILE A 283 -3.10 5.61 -23.64
N LYS A 284 -3.17 5.25 -24.93
CA LYS A 284 -1.97 5.09 -25.79
C LYS A 284 -1.13 6.36 -25.83
N ASN A 285 -1.77 7.52 -25.88
CA ASN A 285 -1.12 8.82 -25.90
C ASN A 285 -0.64 9.28 -24.51
N SER A 286 -0.91 8.54 -23.45
CA SER A 286 -0.46 8.88 -22.10
C SER A 286 0.99 8.47 -21.81
N GLY A 287 1.58 7.60 -22.63
CA GLY A 287 2.97 7.16 -22.50
C GLY A 287 3.20 6.03 -21.50
N VAL A 288 2.14 5.35 -21.05
CA VAL A 288 2.26 4.13 -20.24
C VAL A 288 2.76 2.95 -21.08
N SER A 289 3.43 2.00 -20.45
CA SER A 289 3.98 0.81 -21.09
C SER A 289 3.06 -0.40 -20.99
N ALA A 290 2.12 -0.37 -20.05
CA ALA A 290 1.14 -1.44 -19.85
C ALA A 290 -0.20 -0.90 -19.38
N VAL A 291 -1.24 -1.68 -19.62
CA VAL A 291 -2.59 -1.45 -19.10
C VAL A 291 -3.11 -2.71 -18.43
N ARG A 292 -3.95 -2.57 -17.41
CA ARG A 292 -4.49 -3.68 -16.64
C ARG A 292 -6.01 -3.69 -16.63
N MET A 293 -6.60 -4.85 -16.85
CA MET A 293 -8.02 -5.14 -16.64
C MET A 293 -8.19 -5.89 -15.32
N LEU A 294 -8.87 -5.29 -14.35
CA LEU A 294 -9.14 -5.88 -13.05
C LEU A 294 -10.52 -6.57 -13.05
N PHE A 295 -10.53 -7.89 -13.13
CA PHE A 295 -11.75 -8.69 -13.03
C PHE A 295 -12.05 -9.01 -11.56
N THR A 296 -13.24 -8.66 -11.12
CA THR A 296 -13.70 -8.86 -9.74
C THR A 296 -14.81 -9.89 -9.66
N THR A 297 -16.05 -9.49 -9.95
CA THR A 297 -17.25 -10.32 -9.87
C THR A 297 -17.65 -10.95 -11.21
N GLU A 298 -16.93 -10.64 -12.25
CA GLU A 298 -17.26 -11.06 -13.62
C GLU A 298 -17.12 -12.57 -13.78
N SER A 299 -18.09 -13.20 -14.43
CA SER A 299 -17.99 -14.58 -14.91
C SER A 299 -16.99 -14.68 -16.07
N VAL A 300 -16.54 -15.89 -16.38
CA VAL A 300 -15.68 -16.18 -17.53
C VAL A 300 -16.29 -15.63 -18.82
N LYS A 301 -17.59 -15.83 -19.03
CA LYS A 301 -18.31 -15.31 -20.21
C LYS A 301 -18.26 -13.75 -20.28
N GLU A 302 -18.44 -13.09 -19.14
CA GLU A 302 -18.35 -11.64 -19.07
C GLU A 302 -16.92 -11.16 -19.32
N MET A 303 -15.89 -11.88 -18.84
CA MET A 303 -14.48 -11.55 -19.13
C MET A 303 -14.22 -11.52 -20.62
N HIS A 304 -14.66 -12.53 -21.38
CA HIS A 304 -14.53 -12.56 -22.84
C HIS A 304 -15.25 -11.38 -23.51
N SER A 305 -16.48 -11.12 -23.11
CA SER A 305 -17.27 -10.00 -23.66
C SER A 305 -16.60 -8.65 -23.41
N ILE A 306 -16.04 -8.45 -22.22
CA ILE A 306 -15.32 -7.23 -21.86
C ILE A 306 -14.02 -7.13 -22.66
N PHE A 307 -13.24 -8.22 -22.75
CA PHE A 307 -12.02 -8.26 -23.53
C PHE A 307 -12.27 -7.89 -25.00
N GLU A 308 -13.31 -8.49 -25.62
CA GLU A 308 -13.72 -8.19 -26.98
C GLU A 308 -14.13 -6.70 -27.15
N SER A 309 -14.83 -6.14 -26.15
CA SER A 309 -15.20 -4.72 -26.14
C SER A 309 -13.98 -3.79 -26.19
N TYR A 310 -12.88 -4.17 -25.52
CA TYR A 310 -11.62 -3.43 -25.57
C TYR A 310 -10.90 -3.58 -26.91
N GLN A 311 -10.91 -4.77 -27.51
CA GLN A 311 -10.36 -4.98 -28.85
C GLN A 311 -11.09 -4.14 -29.92
N LYS A 312 -12.41 -4.08 -29.79
CA LYS A 312 -13.28 -3.36 -30.75
C LYS A 312 -13.54 -1.89 -30.38
N LYS A 313 -12.94 -1.38 -29.31
CA LYS A 313 -13.16 -0.01 -28.79
C LYS A 313 -14.62 0.35 -28.58
N MET A 314 -15.41 -0.59 -28.06
CA MET A 314 -16.85 -0.40 -27.91
C MET A 314 -17.21 0.59 -26.80
N PRO A 315 -18.30 1.35 -26.92
CA PRO A 315 -18.80 2.18 -25.83
C PRO A 315 -19.36 1.32 -24.69
N PRO A 316 -19.44 1.85 -23.46
CA PRO A 316 -20.00 1.13 -22.32
C PRO A 316 -21.49 0.86 -22.50
N THR A 317 -21.94 -0.36 -22.15
CA THR A 317 -23.34 -0.79 -22.22
C THR A 317 -24.02 -0.89 -20.85
N SER A 318 -23.27 -0.74 -19.76
CA SER A 318 -23.72 -0.82 -18.38
C SER A 318 -23.21 0.37 -17.57
N PRO A 319 -23.73 0.63 -16.34
CA PRO A 319 -23.21 1.69 -15.48
C PRO A 319 -21.71 1.55 -15.24
N PHE A 320 -20.98 2.65 -15.39
CA PHE A 320 -19.52 2.71 -15.32
C PHE A 320 -19.03 4.03 -14.75
N THR A 321 -17.74 4.09 -14.45
CA THR A 321 -17.02 5.33 -14.13
C THR A 321 -15.76 5.47 -15.02
N ARG A 322 -15.33 6.71 -15.26
CA ARG A 322 -14.00 6.99 -15.84
C ARG A 322 -12.90 7.09 -14.77
N GLY A 323 -13.22 6.81 -13.50
CA GLY A 323 -12.30 7.08 -12.41
C GLY A 323 -11.84 8.53 -12.40
N HIS A 324 -10.55 8.75 -12.16
CA HIS A 324 -9.95 10.09 -12.17
C HIS A 324 -9.25 10.47 -13.49
N PHE A 325 -9.36 9.66 -14.55
CA PHE A 325 -8.64 9.91 -15.81
C PHE A 325 -8.88 11.31 -16.40
N TYR A 326 -10.07 11.86 -16.27
CA TYR A 326 -10.43 13.19 -16.80
C TYR A 326 -10.65 14.25 -15.72
N ARG A 327 -10.69 13.86 -14.45
CA ARG A 327 -10.88 14.78 -13.33
C ARG A 327 -9.75 14.54 -12.33
N GLY A 328 -9.05 15.61 -11.97
CA GLY A 328 -8.09 15.52 -10.86
C GLY A 328 -8.80 15.28 -9.51
N VAL A 329 -8.04 14.85 -8.52
CA VAL A 329 -8.42 14.86 -7.10
C VAL A 329 -8.10 16.22 -6.54
#